data_c1d7fe2b91cf19b326cd7ae9288c2b14
#
_entry.id   c1d7fe2b91cf19b326cd7ae9288c2b14
#
_cell.length_a   1.000
_cell.length_b   1.000
_cell.length_c   1.000
_cell.angle_alpha   90.00
_cell.angle_beta   90.00
_cell.angle_gamma   90.00
#
_symmetry.space_group_name_H-M   'P 1'
#
loop_
_entity.id
_entity.type
_entity.pdbx_description
1 polymer ?
#
loop_
_entity_poly.entity_id
_entity_poly.type
_entity_poly.pdbx_seq_one_letter_code
_entity_poly.pdbx_strand_id
1 'polypeptide(L)'
;MTSNNKGTYLQSLGTLQLAAVIAVVLGHFWLDDSVYMNSVGVSFCFVYSGYFTAMRHKFGQGYGLRAHAAFMRDKLAKLYPLHVLGVALGILAGMLAWGGIVSPKVLLAHLTLTSSWIPNPAYYFGANPVAWFVCDLFFLYLMAPIVVPNLRRLAPGWQVALIAALLMLEFIGGYTSGAGSGAPLLNNYTLYQFPPIRLLDFATGVVICNIGGTLTWRRLQERLTSLASSIIEVVAIVLFLVLYRAGKDLIHAHCFRAFCASAPAIVLFFTSFILTSRRRGVVSRLLCIQPLTALSRVSAEVYLLQYGVYFLIEHLCKQVGLHQQPVPYFVIQMAGLLLTAWLAHRYYVLPMGSRLRGKQRIRSNSGAPKN
;
A
#
# COMPACT_ATOMS: atom_id res chain seq x y z
N MET A 1 -10.01 -10.40 23.26
CA MET A 1 -10.87 -9.67 22.31
C MET A 1 -12.04 -10.55 21.95
N THR A 2 -13.26 -10.12 22.22
CA THR A 2 -14.45 -10.77 21.68
C THR A 2 -14.42 -10.72 20.14
N SER A 3 -14.98 -11.71 19.47
CA SER A 3 -14.97 -11.87 18.00
C SER A 3 -15.44 -10.60 17.27
N ASN A 4 -16.38 -9.87 17.85
CA ASN A 4 -16.96 -8.64 17.31
C ASN A 4 -15.95 -7.46 17.31
N ASN A 5 -15.08 -7.36 18.30
CA ASN A 5 -14.04 -6.30 18.38
C ASN A 5 -12.89 -6.49 17.38
N LYS A 6 -12.58 -7.75 17.01
CA LYS A 6 -11.57 -8.02 15.96
C LYS A 6 -12.06 -7.62 14.57
N GLY A 7 -13.33 -7.89 14.25
CA GLY A 7 -13.91 -7.54 12.95
C GLY A 7 -13.88 -6.03 12.69
N THR A 8 -14.31 -5.26 13.67
CA THR A 8 -14.41 -3.79 13.54
C THR A 8 -13.05 -3.08 13.51
N TYR A 9 -12.05 -3.60 14.21
CA TYR A 9 -10.68 -3.08 14.14
C TYR A 9 -10.07 -3.25 12.75
N LEU A 10 -10.25 -4.41 12.13
CA LEU A 10 -9.75 -4.67 10.78
C LEU A 10 -10.45 -3.79 9.74
N GLN A 11 -11.69 -3.39 9.99
CA GLN A 11 -12.44 -2.48 9.12
C GLN A 11 -11.84 -1.06 9.13
N SER A 12 -11.52 -0.49 10.31
CA SER A 12 -10.91 0.85 10.37
C SER A 12 -9.56 0.91 9.66
N LEU A 13 -8.73 -0.12 9.81
CA LEU A 13 -7.45 -0.19 9.10
C LEU A 13 -7.63 -0.35 7.58
N GLY A 14 -8.65 -1.07 7.13
CA GLY A 14 -9.00 -1.15 5.70
C GLY A 14 -9.39 0.20 5.14
N THR A 15 -10.15 0.98 5.90
CA THR A 15 -10.54 2.35 5.49
C THR A 15 -9.35 3.32 5.52
N LEU A 16 -8.40 3.16 6.45
CA LEU A 16 -7.13 3.92 6.40
C LEU A 16 -6.32 3.58 5.14
N GLN A 17 -6.29 2.32 4.73
CA GLN A 17 -5.66 1.93 3.46
C GLN A 17 -6.35 2.59 2.27
N LEU A 18 -7.68 2.63 2.25
CA LEU A 18 -8.44 3.35 1.22
C LEU A 18 -8.07 4.84 1.21
N ALA A 19 -8.01 5.49 2.37
CA ALA A 19 -7.62 6.90 2.47
C ALA A 19 -6.22 7.15 1.89
N ALA A 20 -5.26 6.26 2.18
CA ALA A 20 -3.93 6.31 1.59
C ALA A 20 -3.97 6.15 0.06
N VAL A 21 -4.78 5.24 -0.46
CA VAL A 21 -4.96 5.04 -1.92
C VAL A 21 -5.60 6.26 -2.56
N ILE A 22 -6.63 6.85 -1.95
CA ILE A 22 -7.24 8.10 -2.45
C ILE A 22 -6.21 9.24 -2.45
N ALA A 23 -5.36 9.35 -1.42
CA ALA A 23 -4.27 10.32 -1.41
C ALA A 23 -3.29 10.11 -2.59
N VAL A 24 -3.00 8.85 -2.95
CA VAL A 24 -2.21 8.53 -4.16
C VAL A 24 -2.89 9.02 -5.42
N VAL A 25 -4.19 8.73 -5.60
CA VAL A 25 -4.96 9.15 -6.78
C VAL A 25 -4.98 10.68 -6.89
N LEU A 26 -5.28 11.36 -5.79
CA LEU A 26 -5.30 12.83 -5.75
C LEU A 26 -3.92 13.42 -6.05
N GLY A 27 -2.86 12.83 -5.50
CA GLY A 27 -1.48 13.25 -5.75
C GLY A 27 -0.98 13.02 -7.19
N HIS A 28 -1.60 12.09 -7.94
CA HIS A 28 -1.25 11.86 -9.35
C HIS A 28 -1.97 12.79 -10.31
N PHE A 29 -3.20 13.20 -10.00
CA PHE A 29 -4.05 13.81 -11.02
C PHE A 29 -4.63 15.18 -10.63
N TRP A 30 -4.68 15.52 -9.33
CA TRP A 30 -5.44 16.68 -8.86
C TRP A 30 -4.68 17.60 -7.92
N LEU A 31 -3.64 17.12 -7.28
CA LEU A 31 -2.79 17.94 -6.43
C LEU A 31 -1.52 18.33 -7.19
N ASP A 32 -0.96 19.48 -6.84
CA ASP A 32 0.33 19.89 -7.35
C ASP A 32 1.41 18.85 -7.00
N ASP A 33 2.31 18.57 -7.92
CA ASP A 33 3.46 17.66 -7.75
C ASP A 33 4.30 17.99 -6.50
N SER A 34 4.27 19.24 -6.06
CA SER A 34 4.93 19.67 -4.83
C SER A 34 4.34 19.03 -3.55
N VAL A 35 3.15 18.42 -3.65
CA VAL A 35 2.45 17.85 -2.47
C VAL A 35 2.92 16.44 -2.12
N TYR A 36 3.47 15.67 -3.05
CA TYR A 36 4.03 14.31 -2.87
C TYR A 36 3.16 13.31 -2.07
N MET A 37 1.85 13.53 -2.03
CA MET A 37 0.91 12.65 -1.29
C MET A 37 0.87 11.23 -1.87
N ASN A 38 1.10 11.10 -3.17
CA ASN A 38 1.23 9.82 -3.84
C ASN A 38 2.33 8.94 -3.21
N SER A 39 3.52 9.51 -2.96
CA SER A 39 4.65 8.79 -2.37
C SER A 39 4.35 8.32 -0.94
N VAL A 40 3.74 9.19 -0.14
CA VAL A 40 3.34 8.88 1.24
C VAL A 40 2.31 7.77 1.29
N GLY A 41 1.28 7.83 0.43
CA GLY A 41 0.24 6.80 0.36
C GLY A 41 0.78 5.44 -0.08
N VAL A 42 1.75 5.41 -1.02
CA VAL A 42 2.42 4.17 -1.45
C VAL A 42 3.18 3.52 -0.30
N SER A 43 3.98 4.29 0.44
CA SER A 43 4.74 3.76 1.59
C SER A 43 3.84 3.26 2.70
N PHE A 44 2.74 3.99 2.98
CA PHE A 44 1.72 3.50 3.89
C PHE A 44 1.19 2.12 3.46
N CYS A 45 0.96 1.89 2.17
CA CYS A 45 0.48 0.61 1.66
C CYS A 45 1.51 -0.52 1.84
N PHE A 46 2.82 -0.26 1.73
CA PHE A 46 3.85 -1.25 2.02
C PHE A 46 3.95 -1.57 3.53
N VAL A 47 3.93 -0.56 4.41
CA VAL A 47 3.86 -0.73 5.87
C VAL A 47 2.62 -1.55 6.25
N TYR A 48 1.46 -1.20 5.71
CA TYR A 48 0.21 -1.94 5.89
C TYR A 48 0.34 -3.40 5.47
N SER A 49 0.96 -3.67 4.32
CA SER A 49 1.16 -5.03 3.80
C SER A 49 2.06 -5.86 4.72
N GLY A 50 3.14 -5.28 5.25
CA GLY A 50 4.03 -5.90 6.23
C GLY A 50 3.31 -6.26 7.52
N TYR A 51 2.57 -5.30 8.08
CA TYR A 51 1.76 -5.50 9.28
C TYR A 51 0.77 -6.65 9.14
N PHE A 52 -0.04 -6.65 8.09
CA PHE A 52 -1.05 -7.69 7.88
C PHE A 52 -0.45 -9.04 7.51
N THR A 53 0.70 -9.08 6.86
CA THR A 53 1.42 -10.32 6.57
C THR A 53 1.92 -10.95 7.87
N ALA A 54 2.56 -10.18 8.75
CA ALA A 54 2.99 -10.65 10.05
C ALA A 54 1.83 -11.05 10.96
N MET A 55 0.72 -10.33 10.93
CA MET A 55 -0.47 -10.61 11.75
C MET A 55 -1.18 -11.91 11.34
N ARG A 56 -1.28 -12.17 10.03
CA ARG A 56 -2.11 -13.27 9.50
C ARG A 56 -1.35 -14.57 9.26
N HIS A 57 -0.04 -14.50 9.07
CA HIS A 57 0.77 -15.66 8.69
C HIS A 57 1.82 -15.98 9.76
N LYS A 58 1.90 -17.26 10.09
CA LYS A 58 2.94 -17.79 10.96
C LYS A 58 4.01 -18.43 10.08
N PHE A 59 5.16 -17.75 9.97
CA PHE A 59 6.36 -18.28 9.36
C PHE A 59 7.25 -18.81 10.49
N GLY A 60 7.51 -20.10 10.56
CA GLY A 60 8.26 -20.69 11.67
C GLY A 60 8.77 -22.09 11.34
N GLN A 61 9.12 -22.86 12.37
CA GLN A 61 9.56 -24.24 12.18
C GLN A 61 8.52 -25.04 11.38
N GLY A 62 8.96 -25.78 10.37
CA GLY A 62 8.09 -26.54 9.45
C GLY A 62 7.49 -25.73 8.29
N TYR A 63 7.81 -24.43 8.17
CA TYR A 63 7.40 -23.66 7.00
C TYR A 63 8.29 -23.97 5.79
N GLY A 64 7.86 -24.93 5.00
CA GLY A 64 8.59 -25.41 3.81
C GLY A 64 8.08 -24.82 2.48
N LEU A 65 8.71 -25.22 1.39
CA LEU A 65 8.42 -24.73 0.02
C LEU A 65 6.95 -24.89 -0.37
N ARG A 66 6.27 -25.97 0.04
CA ARG A 66 4.83 -26.17 -0.27
C ARG A 66 3.95 -25.10 0.42
N ALA A 67 4.24 -24.78 1.67
CA ALA A 67 3.52 -23.73 2.40
C ALA A 67 3.79 -22.36 1.78
N HIS A 68 5.04 -22.12 1.36
CA HIS A 68 5.41 -20.89 0.66
C HIS A 68 4.72 -20.75 -0.69
N ALA A 69 4.72 -21.81 -1.50
CA ALA A 69 4.01 -21.81 -2.78
C ALA A 69 2.49 -21.56 -2.61
N ALA A 70 1.88 -22.14 -1.58
CA ALA A 70 0.47 -21.90 -1.26
C ALA A 70 0.23 -20.43 -0.85
N PHE A 71 1.11 -19.88 -0.01
CA PHE A 71 1.06 -18.45 0.39
C PHE A 71 1.19 -17.53 -0.84
N MET A 72 2.19 -17.76 -1.69
CA MET A 72 2.40 -16.97 -2.91
C MET A 72 1.23 -17.07 -3.88
N ARG A 73 0.70 -18.30 -4.08
CA ARG A 73 -0.50 -18.50 -4.90
C ARG A 73 -1.70 -17.72 -4.38
N ASP A 74 -1.94 -17.67 -3.07
CA ASP A 74 -3.03 -16.89 -2.49
C ASP A 74 -2.85 -15.38 -2.69
N LYS A 75 -1.62 -14.88 -2.63
CA LYS A 75 -1.29 -13.48 -2.90
C LYS A 75 -1.46 -13.14 -4.38
N LEU A 76 -0.90 -13.97 -5.27
CA LEU A 76 -1.02 -13.80 -6.72
C LEU A 76 -2.47 -13.94 -7.20
N ALA A 77 -3.22 -14.92 -6.70
CA ALA A 77 -4.62 -15.09 -7.07
C ALA A 77 -5.49 -13.85 -6.77
N LYS A 78 -5.08 -13.02 -5.82
CA LYS A 78 -5.76 -11.76 -5.50
C LYS A 78 -5.26 -10.59 -6.36
N LEU A 79 -3.96 -10.49 -6.59
CA LEU A 79 -3.34 -9.29 -7.16
C LEU A 79 -3.08 -9.42 -8.66
N TYR A 80 -2.70 -10.62 -9.14
CA TYR A 80 -2.27 -10.80 -10.53
C TYR A 80 -3.38 -10.58 -11.56
N PRO A 81 -4.63 -11.09 -11.39
CA PRO A 81 -5.71 -10.76 -12.32
C PRO A 81 -5.94 -9.25 -12.42
N LEU A 82 -5.95 -8.57 -11.29
CA LEU A 82 -6.11 -7.11 -11.25
C LEU A 82 -4.94 -6.37 -11.90
N HIS A 83 -3.71 -6.87 -11.69
CA HIS A 83 -2.52 -6.33 -12.35
C HIS A 83 -2.62 -6.44 -13.87
N VAL A 84 -3.00 -7.60 -14.40
CA VAL A 84 -3.20 -7.80 -15.85
C VAL A 84 -4.28 -6.88 -16.40
N LEU A 85 -5.40 -6.72 -15.70
CA LEU A 85 -6.45 -5.78 -16.09
C LEU A 85 -5.95 -4.33 -16.10
N GLY A 86 -5.20 -3.91 -15.07
CA GLY A 86 -4.61 -2.58 -14.99
C GLY A 86 -3.61 -2.31 -16.11
N VAL A 87 -2.77 -3.30 -16.45
CA VAL A 87 -1.85 -3.22 -17.61
C VAL A 87 -2.62 -3.08 -18.92
N ALA A 88 -3.66 -3.89 -19.12
CA ALA A 88 -4.48 -3.82 -20.34
C ALA A 88 -5.18 -2.46 -20.49
N LEU A 89 -5.78 -1.94 -19.43
CA LEU A 89 -6.40 -0.62 -19.42
C LEU A 89 -5.38 0.51 -19.61
N GLY A 90 -4.18 0.40 -19.01
CA GLY A 90 -3.11 1.36 -19.20
C GLY A 90 -2.61 1.42 -20.65
N ILE A 91 -2.45 0.26 -21.30
CA ILE A 91 -2.09 0.17 -22.71
C ILE A 91 -3.18 0.81 -23.59
N LEU A 92 -4.45 0.43 -23.36
CA LEU A 92 -5.59 0.99 -24.12
C LEU A 92 -5.65 2.50 -23.98
N ALA A 93 -5.52 3.01 -22.77
CA ALA A 93 -5.50 4.45 -22.51
C ALA A 93 -4.33 5.15 -23.19
N GLY A 94 -3.12 4.57 -23.13
CA GLY A 94 -1.95 5.09 -23.82
C GLY A 94 -2.10 5.14 -25.34
N MET A 95 -2.70 4.12 -25.93
CA MET A 95 -2.99 4.07 -27.37
C MET A 95 -3.98 5.17 -27.78
N LEU A 96 -5.05 5.37 -27.02
CA LEU A 96 -6.10 6.34 -27.32
C LEU A 96 -5.68 7.78 -27.03
N ALA A 97 -4.94 8.01 -25.93
CA ALA A 97 -4.57 9.36 -25.51
C ALA A 97 -3.35 9.93 -26.28
N TRP A 98 -2.38 9.07 -26.61
CA TRP A 98 -1.08 9.51 -27.18
C TRP A 98 -0.64 8.74 -28.42
N GLY A 99 -1.42 7.77 -28.91
CA GLY A 99 -0.99 6.88 -30.01
C GLY A 99 0.20 5.99 -29.67
N GLY A 100 0.51 5.83 -28.37
CA GLY A 100 1.68 5.11 -27.92
C GLY A 100 1.52 3.59 -28.02
N ILE A 101 2.57 2.91 -28.45
CA ILE A 101 2.64 1.44 -28.49
C ILE A 101 3.63 0.97 -27.45
N VAL A 102 3.18 0.10 -26.54
CA VAL A 102 4.04 -0.53 -25.55
C VAL A 102 4.89 -1.62 -26.21
N SER A 103 6.20 -1.56 -26.04
CA SER A 103 7.09 -2.59 -26.61
C SER A 103 6.85 -3.96 -25.99
N PRO A 104 7.03 -5.06 -26.75
CA PRO A 104 6.88 -6.43 -26.21
C PRO A 104 7.77 -6.72 -25.00
N LYS A 105 8.97 -6.13 -24.94
CA LYS A 105 9.90 -6.26 -23.80
C LYS A 105 9.33 -5.63 -22.52
N VAL A 106 8.73 -4.44 -22.61
CA VAL A 106 8.08 -3.76 -21.50
C VAL A 106 6.85 -4.56 -21.05
N LEU A 107 6.02 -5.00 -21.99
CA LEU A 107 4.86 -5.85 -21.67
C LEU A 107 5.29 -7.12 -20.94
N LEU A 108 6.33 -7.81 -21.42
CA LEU A 108 6.85 -9.02 -20.78
C LEU A 108 7.33 -8.72 -19.35
N ALA A 109 8.05 -7.62 -19.14
CA ALA A 109 8.52 -7.23 -17.81
C ALA A 109 7.37 -6.96 -16.83
N HIS A 110 6.27 -6.35 -17.30
CA HIS A 110 5.07 -6.19 -16.48
C HIS A 110 4.39 -7.54 -16.19
N LEU A 111 4.17 -8.38 -17.18
CA LEU A 111 3.51 -9.68 -16.99
C LEU A 111 4.32 -10.65 -16.12
N THR A 112 5.65 -10.56 -16.13
CA THR A 112 6.53 -11.36 -15.25
C THR A 112 6.80 -10.73 -13.89
N LEU A 113 6.21 -9.57 -13.58
CA LEU A 113 6.42 -8.81 -12.33
C LEU A 113 7.90 -8.43 -12.10
N THR A 114 8.62 -8.09 -13.17
CA THR A 114 10.03 -7.71 -13.14
C THR A 114 10.28 -6.26 -13.57
N SER A 115 9.24 -5.51 -13.94
CA SER A 115 9.38 -4.15 -14.46
C SER A 115 10.08 -3.20 -13.50
N SER A 116 9.87 -3.32 -12.18
CA SER A 116 10.52 -2.50 -11.16
C SER A 116 11.98 -2.87 -10.86
N TRP A 117 12.48 -3.97 -11.41
CA TRP A 117 13.90 -4.35 -11.29
C TRP A 117 14.80 -3.71 -12.34
N ILE A 118 14.20 -3.14 -13.38
CA ILE A 118 14.91 -2.54 -14.50
C ILE A 118 15.01 -1.03 -14.26
N PRO A 119 16.20 -0.43 -14.09
CA PRO A 119 16.39 0.98 -13.76
C PRO A 119 16.13 1.90 -14.97
N ASN A 120 14.97 1.74 -15.60
CA ASN A 120 14.55 2.52 -16.76
C ASN A 120 13.06 2.88 -16.64
N PRO A 121 12.71 4.18 -16.62
CA PRO A 121 11.32 4.64 -16.54
C PRO A 121 10.39 4.04 -17.59
N ALA A 122 10.90 3.78 -18.79
CA ALA A 122 10.12 3.13 -19.84
C ALA A 122 9.64 1.71 -19.47
N TYR A 123 10.32 1.04 -18.52
CA TYR A 123 9.91 -0.26 -18.03
C TYR A 123 8.97 -0.13 -16.83
N TYR A 124 9.38 0.53 -15.75
CA TYR A 124 8.55 0.54 -14.53
C TYR A 124 7.32 1.44 -14.62
N PHE A 125 7.28 2.42 -15.54
CA PHE A 125 6.09 3.22 -15.82
C PHE A 125 5.40 2.89 -17.16
N GLY A 126 5.95 1.98 -17.97
CA GLY A 126 5.66 1.88 -19.39
C GLY A 126 4.26 1.41 -19.77
N ALA A 127 3.69 0.41 -19.12
CA ALA A 127 2.37 -0.13 -19.49
C ALA A 127 1.26 0.35 -18.54
N ASN A 128 1.57 0.40 -17.25
CA ASN A 128 0.74 1.01 -16.21
C ASN A 128 1.66 1.64 -15.18
N PRO A 129 1.70 2.97 -15.07
CA PRO A 129 2.65 3.68 -14.22
C PRO A 129 2.62 3.36 -12.73
N VAL A 130 1.58 2.73 -12.21
CA VAL A 130 1.49 2.29 -10.81
C VAL A 130 1.75 0.79 -10.62
N ALA A 131 1.96 0.03 -11.69
CA ALA A 131 2.09 -1.42 -11.64
C ALA A 131 3.41 -1.89 -10.99
N TRP A 132 4.46 -1.06 -10.95
CA TRP A 132 5.70 -1.35 -10.25
C TRP A 132 5.45 -1.72 -8.77
N PHE A 133 4.45 -1.14 -8.14
CA PHE A 133 4.03 -1.48 -6.78
C PHE A 133 3.67 -2.96 -6.61
N VAL A 134 3.05 -3.58 -7.60
CA VAL A 134 2.70 -5.02 -7.55
C VAL A 134 3.95 -5.88 -7.71
N CYS A 135 4.90 -5.46 -8.55
CA CYS A 135 6.19 -6.13 -8.69
C CYS A 135 6.94 -6.14 -7.36
N ASP A 136 6.95 -4.99 -6.66
CA ASP A 136 7.57 -4.86 -5.35
C ASP A 136 6.84 -5.71 -4.31
N LEU A 137 5.51 -5.65 -4.24
CA LEU A 137 4.74 -6.51 -3.33
C LEU A 137 5.01 -7.99 -3.56
N PHE A 138 5.18 -8.41 -4.80
CA PHE A 138 5.53 -9.80 -5.12
C PHE A 138 6.88 -10.17 -4.49
N PHE A 139 7.91 -9.34 -4.65
CA PHE A 139 9.21 -9.53 -4.01
C PHE A 139 9.10 -9.53 -2.48
N LEU A 140 8.38 -8.58 -1.89
CA LEU A 140 8.20 -8.49 -0.44
C LEU A 140 7.52 -9.74 0.14
N TYR A 141 6.56 -10.31 -0.57
CA TYR A 141 5.94 -11.57 -0.17
C TYR A 141 6.88 -12.77 -0.33
N LEU A 142 7.74 -12.79 -1.35
CA LEU A 142 8.82 -13.79 -1.45
C LEU A 142 9.76 -13.71 -0.23
N MET A 143 10.09 -12.50 0.22
CA MET A 143 10.98 -12.29 1.38
C MET A 143 10.30 -12.47 2.74
N ALA A 144 8.97 -12.48 2.81
CA ALA A 144 8.23 -12.52 4.07
C ALA A 144 8.62 -13.70 5.00
N PRO A 145 8.84 -14.94 4.52
CA PRO A 145 9.26 -16.06 5.37
C PRO A 145 10.66 -15.89 5.98
N ILE A 146 11.47 -15.03 5.42
CA ILE A 146 12.81 -14.69 5.95
C ILE A 146 12.67 -13.51 6.92
N VAL A 147 12.03 -12.44 6.50
CA VAL A 147 11.97 -11.17 7.25
C VAL A 147 11.16 -11.32 8.54
N VAL A 148 9.95 -11.90 8.46
CA VAL A 148 9.04 -11.96 9.61
C VAL A 148 9.61 -12.78 10.79
N PRO A 149 10.12 -14.03 10.61
CA PRO A 149 10.64 -14.79 11.73
C PRO A 149 11.96 -14.22 12.28
N ASN A 150 12.84 -13.68 11.41
CA ASN A 150 14.10 -13.09 11.87
C ASN A 150 13.87 -11.84 12.73
N LEU A 151 12.97 -10.96 12.32
CA LEU A 151 12.58 -9.81 13.14
C LEU A 151 11.96 -10.24 14.48
N ARG A 152 11.13 -11.29 14.49
CA ARG A 152 10.53 -11.81 15.74
C ARG A 152 11.54 -12.38 16.74
N ARG A 153 12.73 -12.82 16.29
CA ARG A 153 13.80 -13.30 17.17
C ARG A 153 14.50 -12.18 17.94
N LEU A 154 14.44 -10.96 17.41
CA LEU A 154 15.02 -9.80 18.09
C LEU A 154 14.12 -9.33 19.21
N ALA A 155 14.71 -8.88 20.33
CA ALA A 155 13.96 -8.19 21.36
C ALA A 155 13.29 -6.92 20.80
N PRO A 156 12.11 -6.52 21.31
CA PRO A 156 11.36 -5.38 20.75
C PRO A 156 12.18 -4.09 20.61
N GLY A 157 13.04 -3.79 21.60
CA GLY A 157 13.92 -2.62 21.55
C GLY A 157 14.90 -2.66 20.38
N TRP A 158 15.49 -3.82 20.09
CA TRP A 158 16.38 -3.99 18.93
C TRP A 158 15.65 -3.90 17.59
N GLN A 159 14.40 -4.37 17.53
CA GLN A 159 13.58 -4.19 16.33
C GLN A 159 13.35 -2.70 16.03
N VAL A 160 12.99 -1.92 17.06
CA VAL A 160 12.80 -0.46 16.92
C VAL A 160 14.12 0.22 16.52
N ALA A 161 15.23 -0.11 17.20
CA ALA A 161 16.53 0.48 16.90
C ALA A 161 16.97 0.18 15.48
N LEU A 162 16.78 -1.06 14.99
CA LEU A 162 17.09 -1.44 13.62
C LEU A 162 16.28 -0.62 12.60
N ILE A 163 14.97 -0.54 12.77
CA ILE A 163 14.11 0.22 11.84
C ILE A 163 14.48 1.71 11.89
N ALA A 164 14.70 2.28 13.09
CA ALA A 164 15.10 3.68 13.21
C ALA A 164 16.44 3.95 12.52
N ALA A 165 17.42 3.05 12.66
CA ALA A 165 18.71 3.17 11.99
C ALA A 165 18.57 3.09 10.46
N LEU A 166 17.75 2.17 9.95
CA LEU A 166 17.51 2.02 8.51
C LEU A 166 16.78 3.24 7.93
N LEU A 167 15.75 3.75 8.62
CA LEU A 167 15.05 4.98 8.24
C LEU A 167 15.98 6.20 8.25
N MET A 168 16.90 6.26 9.22
CA MET A 168 17.90 7.33 9.26
C MET A 168 18.87 7.23 8.09
N LEU A 169 19.35 6.03 7.75
CA LEU A 169 20.21 5.83 6.59
C LEU A 169 19.50 6.19 5.28
N GLU A 170 18.23 5.83 5.15
CA GLU A 170 17.41 6.22 4.00
C GLU A 170 17.24 7.73 3.92
N PHE A 171 16.97 8.39 5.05
CA PHE A 171 16.88 9.85 5.13
C PHE A 171 18.20 10.53 4.73
N ILE A 172 19.33 10.06 5.29
CA ILE A 172 20.66 10.59 4.94
C ILE A 172 20.95 10.38 3.44
N GLY A 173 20.66 9.19 2.92
CA GLY A 173 20.82 8.87 1.50
C GLY A 173 20.00 9.80 0.61
N GLY A 174 18.72 10.03 0.96
CA GLY A 174 17.85 10.96 0.24
C GLY A 174 18.32 12.42 0.34
N TYR A 175 18.78 12.84 1.51
CA TYR A 175 19.29 14.20 1.73
C TYR A 175 20.57 14.47 0.93
N THR A 176 21.52 13.54 0.92
CA THR A 176 22.80 13.69 0.23
C THR A 176 22.68 13.57 -1.29
N SER A 177 21.78 12.72 -1.80
CA SER A 177 21.59 12.52 -3.25
C SER A 177 21.13 13.77 -3.99
N GLY A 178 20.48 14.70 -3.31
CA GLY A 178 19.96 15.92 -3.91
C GLY A 178 20.89 17.12 -3.81
N ALA A 179 22.08 16.99 -3.24
CA ALA A 179 23.04 18.10 -3.10
C ALA A 179 23.93 18.30 -4.34
N GLY A 180 23.47 17.87 -5.53
CA GLY A 180 24.26 18.03 -6.77
C GLY A 180 25.44 17.07 -6.89
N SER A 181 25.62 16.14 -5.95
CA SER A 181 26.60 15.07 -6.08
C SER A 181 26.11 14.10 -7.15
N GLY A 182 26.84 13.96 -8.23
CA GLY A 182 26.60 12.98 -9.29
C GLY A 182 26.75 11.51 -8.81
N ALA A 183 26.20 11.17 -7.65
CA ALA A 183 26.24 9.82 -7.10
C ALA A 183 25.25 8.93 -7.87
N PRO A 184 25.72 8.13 -8.84
CA PRO A 184 24.83 7.34 -9.72
C PRO A 184 24.04 6.27 -8.98
N LEU A 185 24.40 5.93 -7.73
CA LEU A 185 23.79 4.87 -6.94
C LEU A 185 22.58 5.33 -6.13
N LEU A 186 22.44 6.62 -5.83
CA LEU A 186 21.36 7.18 -5.02
C LEU A 186 20.49 8.11 -5.87
N ASN A 187 19.62 7.56 -6.67
CA ASN A 187 18.66 8.28 -7.52
C ASN A 187 17.22 7.94 -7.14
N ASN A 188 16.24 8.61 -7.76
CA ASN A 188 14.83 8.38 -7.50
C ASN A 188 14.42 6.92 -7.70
N TYR A 189 15.01 6.21 -8.65
CA TYR A 189 14.72 4.79 -8.85
C TYR A 189 15.19 3.95 -7.68
N THR A 190 16.49 4.01 -7.31
CA THR A 190 17.08 3.16 -6.27
C THR A 190 16.45 3.35 -4.91
N LEU A 191 15.97 4.56 -4.65
CA LEU A 191 15.43 4.93 -3.35
C LEU A 191 13.89 4.87 -3.30
N TYR A 192 13.19 4.72 -4.44
CA TYR A 192 11.73 4.71 -4.46
C TYR A 192 11.11 3.50 -5.19
N GLN A 193 11.52 3.17 -6.44
CA GLN A 193 10.92 2.09 -7.22
C GLN A 193 11.64 0.75 -7.06
N PHE A 194 12.87 0.71 -6.55
CA PHE A 194 13.65 -0.50 -6.47
C PHE A 194 13.13 -1.43 -5.37
N PRO A 195 12.74 -2.70 -5.67
CA PRO A 195 12.05 -3.56 -4.71
C PRO A 195 12.76 -3.76 -3.37
N PRO A 196 14.11 -3.90 -3.29
CA PRO A 196 14.81 -4.07 -2.02
C PRO A 196 14.65 -2.90 -1.05
N ILE A 197 14.52 -1.66 -1.50
CA ILE A 197 14.33 -0.52 -0.59
C ILE A 197 12.95 -0.57 0.08
N ARG A 198 11.96 -1.09 -0.61
CA ARG A 198 10.59 -1.26 -0.07
C ARG A 198 10.49 -2.32 1.02
N LEU A 199 11.54 -3.15 1.15
CA LEU A 199 11.64 -4.07 2.27
C LEU A 199 11.68 -3.34 3.62
N LEU A 200 12.20 -2.11 3.65
CA LEU A 200 12.22 -1.27 4.84
C LEU A 200 10.80 -0.90 5.31
N ASP A 201 9.96 -0.41 4.40
CA ASP A 201 8.55 -0.12 4.70
C ASP A 201 7.80 -1.37 5.18
N PHE A 202 8.01 -2.48 4.47
CA PHE A 202 7.39 -3.76 4.84
C PHE A 202 7.87 -4.27 6.22
N ALA A 203 9.18 -4.22 6.48
CA ALA A 203 9.77 -4.60 7.76
C ALA A 203 9.27 -3.71 8.91
N THR A 204 9.10 -2.42 8.66
CA THR A 204 8.49 -1.48 9.60
C THR A 204 7.08 -1.94 10.00
N GLY A 205 6.27 -2.34 9.04
CA GLY A 205 4.94 -2.91 9.32
C GLY A 205 5.00 -4.19 10.15
N VAL A 206 5.98 -5.07 9.88
CA VAL A 206 6.23 -6.29 10.68
C VAL A 206 6.59 -5.94 12.12
N VAL A 207 7.49 -4.96 12.32
CA VAL A 207 7.90 -4.51 13.65
C VAL A 207 6.73 -3.94 14.44
N ILE A 208 5.90 -3.08 13.82
CA ILE A 208 4.70 -2.55 14.45
C ILE A 208 3.77 -3.68 14.89
N CYS A 209 3.59 -4.72 14.07
CA CYS A 209 2.80 -5.89 14.42
C CYS A 209 3.39 -6.64 15.63
N ASN A 210 4.71 -6.85 15.66
CA ASN A 210 5.39 -7.57 16.74
C ASN A 210 5.28 -6.80 18.07
N ILE A 211 5.52 -5.49 18.05
CA ILE A 211 5.40 -4.62 19.23
C ILE A 211 3.96 -4.60 19.73
N GLY A 212 2.97 -4.48 18.82
CA GLY A 212 1.55 -4.56 19.15
C GLY A 212 1.11 -5.88 19.80
N GLY A 213 1.91 -6.93 19.65
CA GLY A 213 1.74 -8.25 20.30
C GLY A 213 2.30 -8.35 21.72
N THR A 214 3.13 -7.40 22.17
CA THR A 214 3.80 -7.46 23.48
C THR A 214 2.84 -7.25 24.66
N LEU A 215 3.20 -7.79 25.84
CA LEU A 215 2.41 -7.59 27.05
C LEU A 215 2.33 -6.13 27.47
N THR A 216 3.44 -5.39 27.35
CA THR A 216 3.48 -3.95 27.66
C THR A 216 2.50 -3.18 26.81
N TRP A 217 2.47 -3.45 25.48
CA TRP A 217 1.54 -2.80 24.57
C TRP A 217 0.07 -3.10 24.90
N ARG A 218 -0.23 -4.38 25.20
CA ARG A 218 -1.58 -4.80 25.58
C ARG A 218 -2.04 -4.14 26.88
N ARG A 219 -1.17 -4.05 27.89
CA ARG A 219 -1.46 -3.33 29.15
C ARG A 219 -1.74 -1.84 28.89
N LEU A 220 -0.95 -1.21 28.02
CA LEU A 220 -1.19 0.20 27.64
C LEU A 220 -2.55 0.36 26.96
N GLN A 221 -2.88 -0.51 26.00
CA GLN A 221 -4.21 -0.50 25.35
C GLN A 221 -5.38 -0.67 26.34
N GLU A 222 -5.19 -1.46 27.39
CA GLU A 222 -6.23 -1.71 28.41
C GLU A 222 -6.46 -0.50 29.32
N ARG A 223 -5.43 0.32 29.54
CA ARG A 223 -5.51 1.55 30.34
C ARG A 223 -6.13 2.73 29.58
N LEU A 224 -6.19 2.69 28.27
CA LEU A 224 -6.75 3.77 27.46
C LEU A 224 -8.27 3.88 27.65
N THR A 225 -8.73 5.10 27.86
CA THR A 225 -10.14 5.46 27.79
C THR A 225 -10.54 5.81 26.35
N SER A 226 -11.84 5.88 26.05
CA SER A 226 -12.31 6.31 24.72
C SER A 226 -11.92 7.76 24.42
N LEU A 227 -11.89 8.63 25.45
CA LEU A 227 -11.44 10.02 25.30
C LEU A 227 -9.94 10.08 24.99
N ALA A 228 -9.10 9.38 25.76
CA ALA A 228 -7.66 9.31 25.50
C ALA A 228 -7.36 8.75 24.09
N SER A 229 -8.10 7.73 23.66
CA SER A 229 -7.98 7.20 22.30
C SER A 229 -8.35 8.24 21.23
N SER A 230 -9.38 9.03 21.46
CA SER A 230 -9.78 10.11 20.52
C SER A 230 -8.70 11.18 20.43
N ILE A 231 -8.13 11.58 21.58
CA ILE A 231 -7.04 12.57 21.62
C ILE A 231 -5.81 12.03 20.88
N ILE A 232 -5.41 10.77 21.12
CA ILE A 232 -4.27 10.14 20.44
C ILE A 232 -4.49 10.12 18.92
N GLU A 233 -5.67 9.74 18.44
CA GLU A 233 -5.98 9.70 17.02
C GLU A 233 -5.94 11.09 16.37
N VAL A 234 -6.50 12.10 16.99
CA VAL A 234 -6.48 13.47 16.48
C VAL A 234 -5.06 14.05 16.51
N VAL A 235 -4.33 13.85 17.60
CA VAL A 235 -2.93 14.28 17.70
C VAL A 235 -2.07 13.58 16.68
N ALA A 236 -2.29 12.28 16.42
CA ALA A 236 -1.57 11.54 15.39
C ALA A 236 -1.81 12.11 13.98
N ILE A 237 -3.04 12.52 13.67
CA ILE A 237 -3.36 13.20 12.39
C ILE A 237 -2.64 14.55 12.30
N VAL A 238 -2.73 15.37 13.35
CA VAL A 238 -2.08 16.68 13.36
C VAL A 238 -0.56 16.55 13.23
N LEU A 239 0.06 15.65 14.01
CA LEU A 239 1.49 15.39 13.92
C LEU A 239 1.88 14.85 12.55
N PHE A 240 1.07 13.96 11.95
CA PHE A 240 1.31 13.50 10.59
C PHE A 240 1.36 14.66 9.60
N LEU A 241 0.38 15.56 9.65
CA LEU A 241 0.33 16.73 8.76
C LEU A 241 1.49 17.70 9.00
N VAL A 242 1.85 17.93 10.27
CA VAL A 242 2.98 18.81 10.64
C VAL A 242 4.31 18.22 10.18
N LEU A 243 4.58 16.92 10.45
CA LEU A 243 5.81 16.25 10.04
C LEU A 243 5.90 16.13 8.50
N TYR A 244 4.76 15.85 7.86
CA TYR A 244 4.67 15.83 6.41
C TYR A 244 5.01 17.21 5.83
N ARG A 245 4.45 18.28 6.36
CA ARG A 245 4.70 19.65 5.93
C ARG A 245 6.15 20.07 6.21
N ALA A 246 6.66 19.81 7.41
CA ALA A 246 8.03 20.11 7.78
C ALA A 246 9.03 19.32 6.88
N GLY A 247 8.74 18.06 6.60
CA GLY A 247 9.52 17.26 5.67
C GLY A 247 9.56 17.87 4.27
N LYS A 248 8.42 18.35 3.78
CA LYS A 248 8.32 19.04 2.49
C LYS A 248 9.16 20.32 2.45
N ASP A 249 9.07 21.15 3.48
CA ASP A 249 9.76 22.45 3.53
C ASP A 249 11.28 22.32 3.73
N LEU A 250 11.74 21.33 4.50
CA LEU A 250 13.17 21.01 4.65
C LEU A 250 13.85 20.55 3.36
N ILE A 251 13.06 20.12 2.38
CA ILE A 251 13.57 19.30 1.29
C ILE A 251 13.17 19.85 -0.09
N HIS A 252 13.21 21.15 -0.27
CA HIS A 252 12.74 21.93 -1.43
C HIS A 252 13.04 21.42 -2.86
N ALA A 253 13.73 20.31 -3.09
CA ALA A 253 14.23 20.05 -4.42
C ALA A 253 13.83 18.74 -5.10
N HIS A 254 13.37 17.69 -4.40
CA HIS A 254 13.09 16.39 -5.04
C HIS A 254 11.99 15.58 -4.33
N CYS A 255 11.10 15.00 -5.13
CA CYS A 255 10.00 14.09 -4.75
C CYS A 255 10.41 13.02 -3.72
N PHE A 256 11.57 12.47 -3.92
CA PHE A 256 12.17 11.43 -3.11
C PHE A 256 12.49 11.87 -1.67
N ARG A 257 12.92 13.09 -1.46
CA ARG A 257 13.29 13.61 -0.13
C ARG A 257 12.05 13.77 0.78
N ALA A 258 10.92 14.20 0.22
CA ALA A 258 9.67 14.30 0.95
C ALA A 258 9.21 12.91 1.45
N PHE A 259 9.48 11.86 0.70
CA PHE A 259 9.20 10.48 1.10
C PHE A 259 10.02 10.07 2.34
N CYS A 260 11.34 10.20 2.32
CA CYS A 260 12.18 9.86 3.46
C CYS A 260 11.82 10.63 4.73
N ALA A 261 11.44 11.91 4.59
CA ALA A 261 11.01 12.72 5.72
C ALA A 261 9.60 12.35 6.22
N SER A 262 8.74 11.77 5.38
CA SER A 262 7.40 11.36 5.76
C SER A 262 7.36 9.99 6.46
N ALA A 263 8.38 9.16 6.32
CA ALA A 263 8.41 7.82 6.91
C ALA A 263 8.19 7.81 8.44
N PRO A 264 8.83 8.68 9.25
CA PRO A 264 8.52 8.79 10.68
C PRO A 264 7.07 9.18 10.94
N ALA A 265 6.49 10.06 10.12
CA ALA A 265 5.09 10.47 10.25
C ALA A 265 4.14 9.28 10.01
N ILE A 266 4.41 8.44 9.00
CA ILE A 266 3.65 7.23 8.72
C ILE A 266 3.74 6.25 9.89
N VAL A 267 4.94 6.05 10.45
CA VAL A 267 5.16 5.15 11.60
C VAL A 267 4.35 5.61 12.80
N LEU A 268 4.45 6.88 13.18
CA LEU A 268 3.71 7.46 14.30
C LEU A 268 2.21 7.37 14.10
N PHE A 269 1.74 7.75 12.91
CA PHE A 269 0.32 7.71 12.56
C PHE A 269 -0.24 6.29 12.65
N PHE A 270 0.36 5.33 11.94
CA PHE A 270 -0.12 3.95 11.91
C PHE A 270 -0.06 3.28 13.28
N THR A 271 1.04 3.49 14.02
CA THR A 271 1.24 2.96 15.36
C THR A 271 0.17 3.49 16.34
N SER A 272 -0.20 4.76 16.23
CA SER A 272 -1.24 5.37 17.07
C SER A 272 -2.60 4.71 16.85
N PHE A 273 -3.00 4.46 15.60
CA PHE A 273 -4.25 3.74 15.30
C PHE A 273 -4.22 2.27 15.76
N ILE A 274 -3.06 1.61 15.72
CA ILE A 274 -2.90 0.27 16.31
C ILE A 274 -3.04 0.33 17.84
N LEU A 275 -2.49 1.37 18.49
CA LEU A 275 -2.57 1.55 19.94
C LEU A 275 -4.01 1.75 20.40
N THR A 276 -4.80 2.57 19.71
CA THR A 276 -6.19 2.85 20.07
C THR A 276 -7.19 1.75 19.69
N SER A 277 -6.74 0.68 19.06
CA SER A 277 -7.59 -0.37 18.46
C SER A 277 -8.57 -1.06 19.41
N ARG A 278 -8.28 -1.13 20.72
CA ARG A 278 -9.17 -1.71 21.75
C ARG A 278 -10.27 -0.76 22.22
N ARG A 279 -9.92 0.50 22.40
CA ARG A 279 -10.81 1.59 22.87
C ARG A 279 -10.87 2.67 21.78
N ARG A 280 -11.51 2.35 20.68
CA ARG A 280 -11.57 3.20 19.49
C ARG A 280 -11.94 4.64 19.82
N GLY A 281 -11.11 5.55 19.35
CA GLY A 281 -11.39 6.96 19.36
C GLY A 281 -12.45 7.36 18.33
N VAL A 282 -12.76 8.64 18.27
CA VAL A 282 -13.77 9.20 17.37
C VAL A 282 -13.44 8.91 15.90
N VAL A 283 -12.16 9.06 15.50
CA VAL A 283 -11.74 8.85 14.10
C VAL A 283 -11.88 7.38 13.70
N SER A 284 -11.37 6.45 14.52
CA SER A 284 -11.53 5.01 14.26
C SER A 284 -13.00 4.58 14.16
N ARG A 285 -13.90 5.22 14.92
CA ARG A 285 -15.35 4.96 14.82
C ARG A 285 -15.93 5.47 13.50
N LEU A 286 -15.55 6.68 13.08
CA LEU A 286 -15.94 7.23 11.78
C LEU A 286 -15.42 6.37 10.62
N LEU A 287 -14.19 5.87 10.71
CA LEU A 287 -13.61 4.98 9.71
C LEU A 287 -14.32 3.61 9.61
N CYS A 288 -15.15 3.25 10.60
CA CYS A 288 -15.93 2.00 10.61
C CYS A 288 -17.34 2.15 10.06
N ILE A 289 -17.77 3.31 9.59
CA ILE A 289 -19.11 3.46 8.99
C ILE A 289 -19.24 2.61 7.72
N GLN A 290 -20.43 2.06 7.53
CA GLN A 290 -20.66 1.05 6.49
C GLN A 290 -20.27 1.47 5.06
N PRO A 291 -20.55 2.69 4.57
CA PRO A 291 -20.13 3.10 3.24
C PRO A 291 -18.61 3.07 3.05
N LEU A 292 -17.85 3.58 4.02
CA LEU A 292 -16.37 3.60 3.95
C LEU A 292 -15.78 2.20 4.00
N THR A 293 -16.30 1.33 4.87
CA THR A 293 -15.82 -0.06 4.97
C THR A 293 -16.20 -0.89 3.74
N ALA A 294 -17.32 -0.60 3.10
CA ALA A 294 -17.68 -1.22 1.82
C ALA A 294 -16.72 -0.79 0.72
N LEU A 295 -16.43 0.51 0.63
CA LEU A 295 -15.53 1.07 -0.37
C LEU A 295 -14.07 0.61 -0.16
N SER A 296 -13.63 0.41 1.08
CA SER A 296 -12.28 -0.07 1.38
C SER A 296 -11.97 -1.47 0.80
N ARG A 297 -12.99 -2.24 0.45
CA ARG A 297 -12.82 -3.57 -0.17
C ARG A 297 -12.26 -3.50 -1.59
N VAL A 298 -12.45 -2.37 -2.27
CA VAL A 298 -12.01 -2.12 -3.65
C VAL A 298 -10.78 -1.21 -3.74
N SER A 299 -10.10 -0.96 -2.62
CA SER A 299 -8.93 -0.06 -2.59
C SER A 299 -7.78 -0.49 -3.51
N ALA A 300 -7.57 -1.79 -3.68
CA ALA A 300 -6.54 -2.31 -4.60
C ALA A 300 -6.92 -2.05 -6.06
N GLU A 301 -8.20 -2.19 -6.40
CA GLU A 301 -8.74 -1.90 -7.73
C GLU A 301 -8.64 -0.41 -8.03
N VAL A 302 -9.02 0.46 -7.09
CA VAL A 302 -8.85 1.92 -7.22
C VAL A 302 -7.39 2.25 -7.52
N TYR A 303 -6.45 1.65 -6.76
CA TYR A 303 -5.02 1.90 -6.95
C TYR A 303 -4.52 1.45 -8.34
N LEU A 304 -4.83 0.24 -8.77
CA LEU A 304 -4.24 -0.32 -9.98
C LEU A 304 -4.92 0.15 -11.28
N LEU A 305 -6.18 0.58 -11.21
CA LEU A 305 -6.93 0.99 -12.39
C LEU A 305 -6.90 2.51 -12.62
N GLN A 306 -6.37 3.30 -11.67
CA GLN A 306 -6.44 4.76 -11.69
C GLN A 306 -5.93 5.38 -13.01
N TYR A 307 -4.76 4.99 -13.50
CA TYR A 307 -4.18 5.58 -14.71
C TYR A 307 -4.99 5.23 -15.95
N GLY A 308 -5.31 3.96 -16.17
CA GLY A 308 -6.09 3.54 -17.32
C GLY A 308 -7.46 4.20 -17.35
N VAL A 309 -8.16 4.22 -16.23
CA VAL A 309 -9.50 4.83 -16.14
C VAL A 309 -9.43 6.35 -16.25
N TYR A 310 -8.45 7.00 -15.60
CA TYR A 310 -8.28 8.45 -15.68
C TYR A 310 -8.16 8.92 -17.14
N PHE A 311 -7.20 8.36 -17.87
CA PHE A 311 -6.95 8.81 -19.24
C PHE A 311 -8.04 8.41 -20.23
N LEU A 312 -8.73 7.28 -20.01
CA LEU A 312 -9.92 6.94 -20.82
C LEU A 312 -11.05 7.95 -20.63
N ILE A 313 -11.34 8.32 -19.37
CA ILE A 313 -12.36 9.34 -19.08
C ILE A 313 -11.92 10.71 -19.59
N GLU A 314 -10.65 11.07 -19.43
CA GLU A 314 -10.09 12.31 -19.94
C GLU A 314 -10.26 12.41 -21.46
N HIS A 315 -9.94 11.33 -22.18
CA HIS A 315 -10.11 11.27 -23.64
C HIS A 315 -11.57 11.52 -24.03
N LEU A 316 -12.52 10.88 -23.36
CA LEU A 316 -13.96 11.08 -23.60
C LEU A 316 -14.43 12.50 -23.24
N CYS A 317 -14.01 13.02 -22.10
CA CYS A 317 -14.37 14.38 -21.65
C CYS A 317 -13.81 15.47 -22.55
N LYS A 318 -12.65 15.27 -23.17
CA LYS A 318 -12.06 16.19 -24.14
C LYS A 318 -12.93 16.31 -25.41
N GLN A 319 -13.52 15.22 -25.86
CA GLN A 319 -14.39 15.23 -27.07
C GLN A 319 -15.65 16.05 -26.88
N VAL A 320 -16.16 16.19 -25.67
CA VAL A 320 -17.39 16.94 -25.34
C VAL A 320 -17.13 18.24 -24.57
N GLY A 321 -15.87 18.69 -24.48
CA GLY A 321 -15.49 19.95 -23.83
C GLY A 321 -15.61 19.97 -22.28
N LEU A 322 -15.99 18.87 -21.65
CA LEU A 322 -16.18 18.78 -20.19
C LEU A 322 -14.89 18.92 -19.38
N HIS A 323 -13.73 18.65 -19.98
CA HIS A 323 -12.42 18.78 -19.31
C HIS A 323 -12.10 20.23 -18.89
N GLN A 324 -12.76 21.24 -19.47
CA GLN A 324 -12.62 22.65 -19.12
C GLN A 324 -13.38 23.04 -17.84
N GLN A 325 -14.22 22.17 -17.31
CA GLN A 325 -15.02 22.40 -16.12
C GLN A 325 -14.44 21.59 -14.95
N PRO A 326 -13.61 22.16 -14.06
CA PRO A 326 -12.82 21.39 -13.11
C PRO A 326 -13.66 20.55 -12.13
N VAL A 327 -14.79 21.07 -11.63
CA VAL A 327 -15.61 20.36 -10.65
C VAL A 327 -16.38 19.19 -11.26
N PRO A 328 -17.17 19.35 -12.37
CA PRO A 328 -17.81 18.21 -13.03
C PRO A 328 -16.79 17.18 -13.51
N TYR A 329 -15.67 17.61 -14.06
CA TYR A 329 -14.61 16.71 -14.52
C TYR A 329 -14.04 15.85 -13.39
N PHE A 330 -13.73 16.46 -12.23
CA PHE A 330 -13.28 15.72 -11.03
C PHE A 330 -14.32 14.69 -10.58
N VAL A 331 -15.59 15.09 -10.49
CA VAL A 331 -16.66 14.20 -10.05
C VAL A 331 -16.81 13.01 -11.00
N ILE A 332 -16.78 13.25 -12.31
CA ILE A 332 -16.88 12.19 -13.32
C ILE A 332 -15.69 11.23 -13.22
N GLN A 333 -14.48 11.74 -13.05
CA GLN A 333 -13.29 10.91 -12.93
C GLN A 333 -13.31 10.04 -11.67
N MET A 334 -13.63 10.63 -10.53
CA MET A 334 -13.69 9.88 -9.25
C MET A 334 -14.84 8.87 -9.27
N ALA A 335 -16.02 9.24 -9.75
CA ALA A 335 -17.16 8.34 -9.87
C ALA A 335 -16.87 7.19 -10.84
N GLY A 336 -16.28 7.50 -12.00
CA GLY A 336 -15.90 6.52 -13.01
C GLY A 336 -14.84 5.54 -12.49
N LEU A 337 -13.83 6.03 -11.76
CA LEU A 337 -12.81 5.18 -11.13
C LEU A 337 -13.43 4.25 -10.09
N LEU A 338 -14.26 4.76 -9.19
CA LEU A 338 -14.90 3.96 -8.15
C LEU A 338 -15.87 2.93 -8.73
N LEU A 339 -16.64 3.30 -9.74
CA LEU A 339 -17.55 2.39 -10.45
C LEU A 339 -16.76 1.28 -11.16
N THR A 340 -15.71 1.65 -11.91
CA THR A 340 -14.86 0.66 -12.60
C THR A 340 -14.17 -0.27 -11.62
N ALA A 341 -13.66 0.25 -10.51
CA ALA A 341 -13.06 -0.54 -9.46
C ALA A 341 -14.07 -1.54 -8.84
N TRP A 342 -15.29 -1.10 -8.57
CA TRP A 342 -16.35 -1.96 -8.06
C TRP A 342 -16.75 -3.05 -9.06
N LEU A 343 -16.95 -2.70 -10.34
CA LEU A 343 -17.26 -3.64 -11.41
C LEU A 343 -16.14 -4.67 -11.59
N ALA A 344 -14.88 -4.22 -11.67
CA ALA A 344 -13.72 -5.08 -11.78
C ALA A 344 -13.62 -6.04 -10.59
N HIS A 345 -13.83 -5.55 -9.36
CA HIS A 345 -13.83 -6.38 -8.15
C HIS A 345 -14.89 -7.48 -8.23
N ARG A 346 -16.14 -7.09 -8.52
CA ARG A 346 -17.30 -7.99 -8.47
C ARG A 346 -17.27 -9.05 -9.58
N TYR A 347 -16.98 -8.63 -10.81
CA TYR A 347 -17.18 -9.47 -11.99
C TYR A 347 -15.91 -10.07 -12.56
N TYR A 348 -14.73 -9.57 -12.19
CA TYR A 348 -13.46 -10.07 -12.71
C TYR A 348 -12.53 -10.58 -11.62
N VAL A 349 -12.14 -9.75 -10.64
CA VAL A 349 -11.09 -10.09 -9.65
C VAL A 349 -11.54 -11.21 -8.72
N LEU A 350 -12.75 -11.13 -8.14
CA LEU A 350 -13.27 -12.17 -7.26
C LEU A 350 -13.45 -13.53 -7.98
N PRO A 351 -14.12 -13.61 -9.15
CA PRO A 351 -14.27 -14.86 -9.87
C PRO A 351 -12.93 -15.46 -10.30
N MET A 352 -12.04 -14.67 -10.87
CA MET A 352 -10.73 -15.12 -11.32
C MET A 352 -9.85 -15.59 -10.16
N GLY A 353 -9.80 -14.80 -9.08
CA GLY A 353 -9.07 -15.15 -7.86
C GLY A 353 -9.58 -16.46 -7.21
N SER A 354 -10.88 -16.72 -7.26
CA SER A 354 -11.45 -17.98 -6.76
C SER A 354 -11.03 -19.19 -7.61
N ARG A 355 -10.99 -19.02 -8.93
CA ARG A 355 -10.51 -20.06 -9.87
C ARG A 355 -9.03 -20.39 -9.64
N LEU A 356 -8.17 -19.38 -9.49
CA LEU A 356 -6.73 -19.54 -9.29
C LEU A 356 -6.38 -20.18 -7.93
N ARG A 357 -7.20 -19.99 -6.89
CA ARG A 357 -6.99 -20.64 -5.59
C ARG A 357 -7.33 -22.13 -5.58
N GLY A 358 -8.14 -22.59 -6.52
CA GLY A 358 -8.57 -23.99 -6.64
C GLY A 358 -9.55 -24.43 -5.53
N LYS A 359 -10.20 -25.59 -5.72
CA LYS A 359 -11.24 -26.16 -4.84
C LYS A 359 -10.76 -26.66 -3.46
N GLN A 360 -9.55 -26.37 -3.01
CA GLN A 360 -8.99 -26.94 -1.76
C GLN A 360 -9.64 -26.47 -0.46
N ARG A 361 -10.53 -25.48 -0.46
CA ARG A 361 -11.17 -24.98 0.78
C ARG A 361 -12.30 -25.85 1.30
N ILE A 362 -12.75 -26.86 0.55
CA ILE A 362 -13.89 -27.73 0.95
C ILE A 362 -13.43 -28.93 1.81
N ARG A 363 -12.15 -29.29 1.80
CA ARG A 363 -11.63 -30.48 2.53
C ARG A 363 -11.17 -30.22 3.97
N SER A 364 -11.01 -29.00 4.40
CA SER A 364 -10.56 -28.70 5.78
C SER A 364 -11.69 -28.61 6.83
N ASN A 365 -12.96 -28.57 6.41
CA ASN A 365 -14.09 -28.53 7.32
C ASN A 365 -14.86 -29.86 7.47
N SER A 366 -14.43 -30.91 6.78
CA SER A 366 -15.07 -32.22 6.88
C SER A 366 -14.32 -33.25 7.73
N GLY A 367 -13.27 -32.82 8.43
CA GLY A 367 -12.45 -33.65 9.31
C GLY A 367 -12.64 -33.35 10.80
N ALA A 368 -13.86 -33.16 11.27
CA ALA A 368 -14.15 -33.34 12.68
C ALA A 368 -14.36 -34.85 12.95
N PRO A 369 -13.57 -35.49 13.82
CA PRO A 369 -13.89 -36.85 14.20
C PRO A 369 -15.23 -36.84 14.96
N LYS A 370 -16.18 -37.60 14.45
CA LYS A 370 -17.29 -38.09 15.27
C LYS A 370 -16.68 -39.12 16.22
N ASN A 371 -16.52 -38.72 17.47
CA ASN A 371 -16.75 -39.55 18.67
C ASN A 371 -16.60 -38.69 19.90
#